data_4f85690a559284cd4a9221ca601124e8
#
_entry.id   4f85690a559284cd4a9221ca601124e8
#
_cell.length_a   1.000
_cell.length_b   1.000
_cell.length_c   1.000
_cell.angle_alpha   90.00
_cell.angle_beta   90.00
_cell.angle_gamma   90.00
#
_symmetry.space_group_name_H-M   'P 1'
#
loop_
_entity.id
_entity.type
_entity.pdbx_description
1 polymer ?
#
loop_
_entity_poly.entity_id
_entity_poly.type
_entity_poly.pdbx_seq_one_letter_code
_entity_poly.pdbx_strand_id
1 'polypeptide(L)'
;MNIALLSVGTELLLGDTINTNLSSLGQTLYSNGFILSSEVTVPDKKEIIKTEFLKLLKNNDVIITCGGIGPTEDDFTKEVICDALDLDLNLDEEHLSWMQSRWEARGLSMPETNIKQAQMPEGSKKLNNTQGTAPGVLLNHSDKYIFILPGPPREFKPLIIDEVVPLLKENFSTTKKNYDFVLFFNQAESSLAEEIDKFKPKGLDLAYLASKGIIKLRYDKNSISEDKLKEFLNDLNDNFSDSILSYENIPASRALFNLLKEKKLTLSIVESITGGNLSSEIVNYPGASSVLVAANTLYSNEAKKEFLASDISDDWEVLSQQLAEKSITKHNSSISLSILGEAGPVPSSNYKIGEIFIAISNNEKTVNFHHKLRGSRSDIIDRSVNNAVWDLINFIK
;
A
#
# COMPACT_ATOMS: atom_id res chain seq x y z
N MET A 1 -12.72 23.67 1.36
CA MET A 1 -12.13 23.29 0.06
C MET A 1 -12.49 21.86 -0.26
N ASN A 2 -13.05 21.63 -1.44
CA ASN A 2 -13.42 20.32 -1.95
C ASN A 2 -12.44 19.92 -3.06
N ILE A 3 -11.84 18.74 -2.96
CA ILE A 3 -10.93 18.17 -3.97
C ILE A 3 -11.60 16.97 -4.61
N ALA A 4 -11.62 16.92 -5.94
CA ALA A 4 -12.14 15.78 -6.69
C ALA A 4 -11.05 15.13 -7.56
N LEU A 5 -11.12 13.81 -7.72
CA LEU A 5 -10.34 13.05 -8.69
C LEU A 5 -11.26 12.62 -9.85
N LEU A 6 -10.81 12.83 -11.08
CA LEU A 6 -11.38 12.24 -12.29
C LEU A 6 -10.37 11.26 -12.89
N SER A 7 -10.59 9.97 -12.69
CA SER A 7 -9.78 8.91 -13.28
C SER A 7 -10.31 8.58 -14.69
N VAL A 8 -9.47 8.72 -15.71
CA VAL A 8 -9.79 8.41 -17.10
C VAL A 8 -9.03 7.14 -17.50
N GLY A 9 -9.78 6.09 -17.84
CA GLY A 9 -9.24 4.81 -18.27
C GLY A 9 -10.29 3.72 -18.31
N THR A 10 -10.53 3.17 -19.49
CA THR A 10 -11.49 2.09 -19.70
C THR A 10 -11.07 0.82 -18.96
N GLU A 11 -9.76 0.53 -18.86
CA GLU A 11 -9.18 -0.61 -18.16
C GLU A 11 -9.50 -0.62 -16.65
N LEU A 12 -9.68 0.57 -16.07
CA LEU A 12 -10.09 0.69 -14.65
C LEU A 12 -11.52 0.20 -14.45
N LEU A 13 -12.43 0.53 -15.39
CA LEU A 13 -13.84 0.12 -15.33
C LEU A 13 -14.04 -1.35 -15.70
N LEU A 14 -13.19 -1.91 -16.57
CA LEU A 14 -13.21 -3.32 -16.92
C LEU A 14 -12.59 -4.20 -15.83
N GLY A 15 -11.86 -3.61 -14.88
CA GLY A 15 -11.19 -4.34 -13.82
C GLY A 15 -9.84 -4.96 -14.23
N ASP A 16 -9.33 -4.62 -15.41
CA ASP A 16 -8.02 -5.07 -15.90
C ASP A 16 -6.88 -4.47 -15.07
N THR A 17 -7.13 -3.29 -14.49
CA THR A 17 -6.17 -2.56 -13.65
C THR A 17 -6.84 -2.02 -12.39
N ILE A 18 -6.20 -2.21 -11.23
CA ILE A 18 -6.65 -1.61 -9.97
C ILE A 18 -6.23 -0.14 -9.93
N ASN A 19 -7.16 0.77 -9.58
CA ASN A 19 -6.86 2.19 -9.41
C ASN A 19 -6.01 2.46 -8.16
N THR A 20 -4.72 2.18 -8.26
CA THR A 20 -3.75 2.44 -7.18
C THR A 20 -3.47 3.95 -7.00
N ASN A 21 -3.73 4.76 -8.03
CA ASN A 21 -3.57 6.21 -7.99
C ASN A 21 -4.57 6.85 -7.02
N LEU A 22 -5.81 6.38 -6.98
CA LEU A 22 -6.81 6.83 -6.00
C LEU A 22 -6.32 6.63 -4.56
N SER A 23 -5.84 5.42 -4.24
CA SER A 23 -5.30 5.12 -2.91
C SER A 23 -4.09 5.98 -2.56
N SER A 24 -3.15 6.14 -3.51
CA SER A 24 -1.94 6.94 -3.34
C SER A 24 -2.27 8.43 -3.16
N LEU A 25 -3.19 8.97 -3.96
CA LEU A 25 -3.64 10.35 -3.86
C LEU A 25 -4.31 10.60 -2.51
N GLY A 26 -5.27 9.75 -2.12
CA GLY A 26 -5.97 9.88 -0.85
C GLY A 26 -5.02 9.90 0.35
N GLN A 27 -4.04 8.99 0.38
CA GLN A 27 -3.01 8.93 1.43
C GLN A 27 -2.10 10.17 1.41
N THR A 28 -1.66 10.61 0.22
CA THR A 28 -0.76 11.76 0.09
C THR A 28 -1.46 13.06 0.47
N LEU A 29 -2.66 13.30 -0.02
CA LEU A 29 -3.46 14.46 0.36
C LEU A 29 -3.69 14.47 1.87
N TYR A 30 -4.11 13.34 2.41
CA TYR A 30 -4.42 13.19 3.82
C TYR A 30 -3.21 13.50 4.72
N SER A 31 -2.04 12.91 4.44
CA SER A 31 -0.81 13.16 5.20
C SER A 31 -0.33 14.62 5.12
N ASN A 32 -0.87 15.40 4.17
CA ASN A 32 -0.58 16.82 3.99
C ASN A 32 -1.71 17.75 4.45
N GLY A 33 -2.72 17.22 5.16
CA GLY A 33 -3.81 18.00 5.73
C GLY A 33 -4.95 18.33 4.77
N PHE A 34 -5.07 17.57 3.67
CA PHE A 34 -6.14 17.69 2.69
C PHE A 34 -6.97 16.40 2.64
N ILE A 35 -8.22 16.51 2.22
CA ILE A 35 -9.13 15.37 2.08
C ILE A 35 -9.68 15.33 0.66
N LEU A 36 -9.56 14.18 0.01
CA LEU A 36 -10.25 13.92 -1.25
C LEU A 36 -11.76 13.81 -0.96
N SER A 37 -12.56 14.69 -1.58
CA SER A 37 -14.00 14.79 -1.33
C SER A 37 -14.82 13.84 -2.19
N SER A 38 -14.37 13.58 -3.42
CA SER A 38 -15.05 12.70 -4.36
C SER A 38 -14.10 12.13 -5.41
N GLU A 39 -14.50 11.00 -5.99
CA GLU A 39 -13.80 10.36 -7.10
C GLU A 39 -14.83 9.87 -8.11
N VAL A 40 -14.49 10.03 -9.39
CA VAL A 40 -15.26 9.50 -10.51
C VAL A 40 -14.30 8.84 -11.50
N THR A 41 -14.53 7.58 -11.83
CA THR A 41 -13.80 6.87 -12.90
C THR A 41 -14.67 6.84 -14.17
N VAL A 42 -14.09 7.23 -15.29
CA VAL A 42 -14.77 7.28 -16.59
C VAL A 42 -13.99 6.51 -17.67
N PRO A 43 -14.69 5.95 -18.68
CA PRO A 43 -14.04 5.37 -19.84
C PRO A 43 -13.43 6.46 -20.72
N ASP A 44 -12.54 6.08 -21.65
CA ASP A 44 -11.94 6.93 -22.65
C ASP A 44 -13.00 7.30 -23.74
N LYS A 45 -13.95 8.16 -23.37
CA LYS A 45 -15.03 8.69 -24.23
C LYS A 45 -15.22 10.17 -23.98
N LYS A 46 -14.98 10.99 -25.02
CA LYS A 46 -14.97 12.45 -24.94
C LYS A 46 -16.20 13.02 -24.24
N GLU A 47 -17.40 12.62 -24.65
CA GLU A 47 -18.66 13.11 -24.10
C GLU A 47 -18.85 12.78 -22.61
N ILE A 48 -18.37 11.60 -22.19
CA ILE A 48 -18.47 11.17 -20.78
C ILE A 48 -17.46 11.96 -19.94
N ILE A 49 -16.22 12.06 -20.40
CA ILE A 49 -15.19 12.85 -19.72
C ILE A 49 -15.66 14.30 -19.56
N LYS A 50 -16.15 14.93 -20.63
CA LYS A 50 -16.65 16.32 -20.61
C LYS A 50 -17.79 16.49 -19.61
N THR A 51 -18.76 15.59 -19.64
CA THR A 51 -19.93 15.66 -18.76
C THR A 51 -19.54 15.55 -17.28
N GLU A 52 -18.72 14.56 -16.94
CA GLU A 52 -18.31 14.35 -15.54
C GLU A 52 -17.32 15.43 -15.07
N PHE A 53 -16.41 15.88 -15.94
CA PHE A 53 -15.54 17.02 -15.64
C PHE A 53 -16.33 18.27 -15.27
N LEU A 54 -17.32 18.65 -16.07
CA LEU A 54 -18.18 19.83 -15.80
C LEU A 54 -18.99 19.69 -14.49
N LYS A 55 -19.48 18.47 -14.17
CA LYS A 55 -20.13 18.22 -12.89
C LYS A 55 -19.18 18.40 -11.72
N LEU A 56 -17.95 17.86 -11.83
CA LEU A 56 -16.94 18.01 -10.81
C LEU A 56 -16.51 19.48 -10.65
N LEU A 57 -16.32 20.18 -11.76
CA LEU A 57 -15.95 21.59 -11.78
C LEU A 57 -16.99 22.46 -11.06
N LYS A 58 -18.26 22.17 -11.18
CA LYS A 58 -19.33 22.90 -10.51
C LYS A 58 -19.27 22.79 -8.98
N ASN A 59 -18.86 21.62 -8.46
CA ASN A 59 -19.02 21.28 -7.05
C ASN A 59 -17.72 21.27 -6.24
N ASN A 60 -16.57 21.43 -6.89
CA ASN A 60 -15.26 21.33 -6.25
C ASN A 60 -14.41 22.57 -6.53
N ASP A 61 -13.49 22.85 -5.64
CA ASP A 61 -12.51 23.94 -5.75
C ASP A 61 -11.26 23.49 -6.50
N VAL A 62 -10.94 22.20 -6.37
CA VAL A 62 -9.78 21.56 -7.00
C VAL A 62 -10.23 20.29 -7.72
N ILE A 63 -9.86 20.17 -8.99
CA ILE A 63 -10.05 18.96 -9.79
C ILE A 63 -8.68 18.41 -10.17
N ILE A 64 -8.45 17.14 -9.89
CA ILE A 64 -7.26 16.42 -10.33
C ILE A 64 -7.73 15.38 -11.34
N THR A 65 -7.24 15.44 -12.58
CA THR A 65 -7.48 14.37 -13.55
C THR A 65 -6.29 13.42 -13.61
N CYS A 66 -6.52 12.15 -13.86
CA CYS A 66 -5.50 11.12 -13.93
C CYS A 66 -5.76 10.24 -15.15
N GLY A 67 -4.89 10.31 -16.15
CA GLY A 67 -4.97 9.53 -17.39
C GLY A 67 -5.43 10.33 -18.62
N GLY A 68 -5.33 9.69 -19.80
CA GLY A 68 -5.76 10.25 -21.09
C GLY A 68 -4.92 11.43 -21.60
N ILE A 69 -3.62 11.49 -21.26
CA ILE A 69 -2.68 12.52 -21.75
C ILE A 69 -1.44 11.92 -22.43
N GLY A 70 -1.48 10.66 -22.77
CA GLY A 70 -0.46 9.95 -23.52
C GLY A 70 -0.48 10.29 -25.03
N PRO A 71 0.25 9.51 -25.84
CA PRO A 71 0.38 9.74 -27.27
C PRO A 71 -0.65 8.99 -28.13
N THR A 72 -1.52 8.16 -27.55
CA THR A 72 -2.44 7.32 -28.32
C THR A 72 -3.72 8.07 -28.74
N GLU A 73 -4.48 7.50 -29.64
CA GLU A 73 -5.68 8.16 -30.19
C GLU A 73 -6.78 8.37 -29.16
N ASP A 74 -6.81 7.52 -28.13
CA ASP A 74 -7.74 7.55 -27.01
C ASP A 74 -7.30 8.47 -25.86
N ASP A 75 -6.09 9.05 -25.93
CA ASP A 75 -5.58 10.04 -24.99
C ASP A 75 -6.06 11.45 -25.38
N PHE A 76 -7.20 11.89 -24.91
CA PHE A 76 -7.78 13.20 -25.28
C PHE A 76 -8.28 14.02 -24.09
N THR A 77 -7.81 13.75 -22.89
CA THR A 77 -8.24 14.47 -21.67
C THR A 77 -7.97 15.98 -21.76
N LYS A 78 -6.81 16.40 -22.29
CA LYS A 78 -6.48 17.82 -22.46
C LYS A 78 -7.42 18.50 -23.45
N GLU A 79 -7.65 17.89 -24.61
CA GLU A 79 -8.54 18.38 -25.65
C GLU A 79 -9.98 18.55 -25.14
N VAL A 80 -10.47 17.56 -24.39
CA VAL A 80 -11.83 17.58 -23.82
C VAL A 80 -11.98 18.68 -22.77
N ILE A 81 -10.97 18.88 -21.92
CA ILE A 81 -11.01 19.95 -20.93
C ILE A 81 -10.94 21.32 -21.58
N CYS A 82 -10.09 21.51 -22.61
CA CYS A 82 -10.04 22.74 -23.38
C CYS A 82 -11.39 23.05 -24.06
N ASP A 83 -11.99 22.06 -24.72
CA ASP A 83 -13.31 22.18 -25.32
C ASP A 83 -14.41 22.49 -24.28
N ALA A 84 -14.33 21.93 -23.09
CA ALA A 84 -15.29 22.18 -22.02
C ALA A 84 -15.18 23.61 -21.44
N LEU A 85 -14.02 24.25 -21.53
CA LEU A 85 -13.72 25.55 -20.95
C LEU A 85 -13.58 26.66 -22.00
N ASP A 86 -13.79 26.34 -23.28
CA ASP A 86 -13.62 27.27 -24.43
C ASP A 86 -12.20 27.86 -24.48
N LEU A 87 -11.17 27.00 -24.39
CA LEU A 87 -9.76 27.33 -24.39
C LEU A 87 -9.04 26.72 -25.59
N ASP A 88 -8.04 27.41 -26.09
CA ASP A 88 -7.15 26.87 -27.13
C ASP A 88 -6.13 25.90 -26.54
N LEU A 89 -5.73 24.92 -27.36
CA LEU A 89 -4.66 23.97 -27.05
C LEU A 89 -3.43 24.30 -27.90
N ASN A 90 -2.42 24.90 -27.29
CA ASN A 90 -1.25 25.43 -27.96
C ASN A 90 -0.03 24.51 -27.84
N LEU A 91 0.83 24.47 -28.86
CA LEU A 91 2.05 23.69 -28.85
C LEU A 91 3.13 24.40 -28.01
N ASP A 92 3.69 23.70 -27.02
CA ASP A 92 4.89 24.12 -26.28
C ASP A 92 6.13 23.65 -27.07
N GLU A 93 6.69 24.53 -27.88
CA GLU A 93 7.85 24.23 -28.74
C GLU A 93 9.11 23.87 -27.94
N GLU A 94 9.28 24.44 -26.76
CA GLU A 94 10.40 24.12 -25.87
C GLU A 94 10.28 22.68 -25.38
N HIS A 95 9.07 22.29 -24.91
CA HIS A 95 8.82 20.94 -24.47
C HIS A 95 8.91 19.93 -25.62
N LEU A 96 8.41 20.27 -26.79
CA LEU A 96 8.55 19.45 -27.99
C LEU A 96 10.02 19.17 -28.32
N SER A 97 10.86 20.23 -28.35
CA SER A 97 12.30 20.12 -28.61
C SER A 97 12.99 19.24 -27.54
N TRP A 98 12.61 19.40 -26.29
CA TRP A 98 13.11 18.55 -25.18
C TRP A 98 12.73 17.09 -25.39
N MET A 99 11.49 16.80 -25.78
CA MET A 99 11.05 15.44 -26.07
C MET A 99 11.85 14.84 -27.24
N GLN A 100 12.00 15.57 -28.33
CA GLN A 100 12.77 15.14 -29.51
C GLN A 100 14.22 14.78 -29.13
N SER A 101 14.87 15.64 -28.35
CA SER A 101 16.25 15.39 -27.90
C SER A 101 16.41 14.12 -27.08
N ARG A 102 15.40 13.77 -26.28
CA ARG A 102 15.39 12.51 -25.51
C ARG A 102 15.24 11.26 -26.38
N TRP A 103 14.52 11.36 -27.48
CA TRP A 103 14.40 10.26 -28.46
C TRP A 103 15.69 10.11 -29.26
N GLU A 104 16.26 11.21 -29.71
CA GLU A 104 17.56 11.25 -30.42
C GLU A 104 18.70 10.68 -29.57
N ALA A 105 18.75 11.02 -28.28
CA ALA A 105 19.75 10.49 -27.35
C ALA A 105 19.69 8.95 -27.19
N ARG A 106 18.56 8.32 -27.59
CA ARG A 106 18.38 6.87 -27.63
C ARG A 106 18.61 6.27 -29.04
N GLY A 107 19.00 7.11 -30.00
CA GLY A 107 19.15 6.71 -31.41
C GLY A 107 17.82 6.44 -32.13
N LEU A 108 16.72 7.04 -31.66
CA LEU A 108 15.36 6.84 -32.18
C LEU A 108 14.78 8.16 -32.68
N SER A 109 13.89 8.10 -33.68
CA SER A 109 13.05 9.22 -34.08
C SER A 109 11.77 9.23 -33.24
N MET A 110 11.36 10.41 -32.78
CA MET A 110 10.11 10.58 -32.04
C MET A 110 8.92 10.39 -32.99
N PRO A 111 7.95 9.50 -32.67
CA PRO A 111 6.71 9.38 -33.47
C PRO A 111 5.90 10.69 -33.45
N GLU A 112 5.24 11.01 -34.56
CA GLU A 112 4.40 12.21 -34.68
C GLU A 112 3.26 12.26 -33.66
N THR A 113 2.70 11.10 -33.29
CA THR A 113 1.65 10.99 -32.27
C THR A 113 2.08 11.56 -30.91
N ASN A 114 3.38 11.59 -30.61
CA ASN A 114 3.90 12.16 -29.36
C ASN A 114 3.81 13.69 -29.30
N ILE A 115 3.63 14.37 -30.46
CA ILE A 115 3.51 15.84 -30.49
C ILE A 115 2.36 16.33 -29.59
N LYS A 116 1.27 15.61 -29.54
CA LYS A 116 0.13 15.96 -28.68
C LYS A 116 0.48 16.02 -27.18
N GLN A 117 1.52 15.33 -26.73
CA GLN A 117 1.97 15.44 -25.34
C GLN A 117 2.56 16.82 -25.02
N ALA A 118 3.14 17.50 -26.03
CA ALA A 118 3.67 18.85 -25.89
C ALA A 118 2.60 19.96 -26.04
N GLN A 119 1.33 19.60 -26.32
CA GLN A 119 0.26 20.58 -26.36
C GLN A 119 -0.19 20.94 -24.94
N MET A 120 -0.40 22.25 -24.71
CA MET A 120 -0.75 22.83 -23.42
C MET A 120 -2.01 23.71 -23.55
N PRO A 121 -2.98 23.61 -22.62
CA PRO A 121 -4.10 24.55 -22.58
C PRO A 121 -3.63 25.99 -22.45
N GLU A 122 -4.30 26.91 -23.12
CA GLU A 122 -4.01 28.33 -23.02
C GLU A 122 -4.05 28.82 -21.55
N GLY A 123 -3.05 29.62 -21.16
CA GLY A 123 -2.95 30.15 -19.79
C GLY A 123 -2.56 29.14 -18.72
N SER A 124 -2.24 27.90 -19.10
CA SER A 124 -1.83 26.87 -18.14
C SER A 124 -0.35 26.96 -17.75
N LYS A 125 -0.02 26.37 -16.60
CA LYS A 125 1.34 26.17 -16.11
C LYS A 125 1.76 24.71 -16.28
N LYS A 126 2.93 24.50 -16.88
CA LYS A 126 3.55 23.18 -16.97
C LYS A 126 4.08 22.72 -15.61
N LEU A 127 3.76 21.48 -15.23
CA LEU A 127 4.26 20.79 -14.04
C LEU A 127 5.33 19.78 -14.48
N ASN A 128 6.43 19.71 -13.74
CA ASN A 128 7.59 18.94 -14.13
C ASN A 128 7.41 17.43 -13.88
N ASN A 129 7.17 16.66 -14.95
CA ASN A 129 7.17 15.20 -14.91
C ASN A 129 8.58 14.65 -15.08
N THR A 130 9.22 14.27 -13.98
CA THR A 130 10.59 13.70 -13.99
C THR A 130 10.66 12.26 -14.49
N GLN A 131 9.53 11.56 -14.60
CA GLN A 131 9.46 10.11 -14.88
C GLN A 131 8.93 9.79 -16.28
N GLY A 132 8.29 10.73 -16.95
CA GLY A 132 7.67 10.54 -18.26
C GLY A 132 7.92 11.67 -19.23
N THR A 133 7.26 11.63 -20.39
CA THR A 133 7.34 12.66 -21.43
C THR A 133 6.13 13.58 -21.46
N ALA A 134 4.97 13.13 -21.01
CA ALA A 134 3.79 13.98 -20.86
C ALA A 134 3.94 14.85 -19.61
N PRO A 135 3.98 16.18 -19.70
CA PRO A 135 4.03 17.03 -18.52
C PRO A 135 2.71 16.99 -17.78
N GLY A 136 2.72 17.22 -16.46
CA GLY A 136 1.52 17.60 -15.77
C GLY A 136 1.13 19.04 -16.14
N VAL A 137 -0.13 19.39 -15.98
CA VAL A 137 -0.68 20.71 -16.28
C VAL A 137 -1.42 21.26 -15.09
N LEU A 138 -1.19 22.51 -14.73
CA LEU A 138 -2.05 23.28 -13.86
C LEU A 138 -2.77 24.36 -14.68
N LEU A 139 -4.08 24.34 -14.62
CA LEU A 139 -4.94 25.36 -15.21
C LEU A 139 -5.77 26.01 -14.09
N ASN A 140 -5.74 27.35 -14.04
CA ASN A 140 -6.61 28.13 -13.17
C ASN A 140 -7.78 28.67 -14.00
N HIS A 141 -9.01 28.30 -13.62
CA HIS A 141 -10.21 28.74 -14.31
C HIS A 141 -11.30 29.09 -13.30
N SER A 142 -11.80 30.33 -13.33
CA SER A 142 -12.91 30.81 -12.46
C SER A 142 -12.66 30.49 -10.98
N ASP A 143 -11.47 30.84 -10.45
CA ASP A 143 -11.01 30.59 -9.08
C ASP A 143 -10.90 29.11 -8.67
N LYS A 144 -10.85 28.21 -9.67
CA LYS A 144 -10.65 26.77 -9.46
C LYS A 144 -9.31 26.31 -9.99
N TYR A 145 -8.75 25.32 -9.33
CA TYR A 145 -7.48 24.69 -9.69
C TYR A 145 -7.77 23.37 -10.40
N ILE A 146 -7.28 23.22 -11.63
CA ILE A 146 -7.45 22.02 -12.44
C ILE A 146 -6.06 21.45 -12.72
N PHE A 147 -5.76 20.28 -12.17
CA PHE A 147 -4.54 19.54 -12.43
C PHE A 147 -4.83 18.41 -13.43
N ILE A 148 -4.13 18.42 -14.57
CA ILE A 148 -4.26 17.38 -15.60
C ILE A 148 -2.98 16.55 -15.56
N LEU A 149 -3.06 15.29 -15.10
CA LEU A 149 -1.91 14.46 -14.77
C LEU A 149 -1.91 13.13 -15.54
N PRO A 150 -0.72 12.53 -15.79
CA PRO A 150 -0.59 11.24 -16.46
C PRO A 150 -1.17 10.09 -15.62
N GLY A 151 -1.56 8.98 -16.31
CA GLY A 151 -2.11 7.79 -15.70
C GLY A 151 -1.10 6.88 -14.99
N PRO A 152 0.12 6.62 -15.53
CA PRO A 152 1.05 5.68 -14.91
C PRO A 152 1.41 6.07 -13.48
N PRO A 153 1.28 5.15 -12.48
CA PRO A 153 1.54 5.46 -11.06
C PRO A 153 2.94 6.03 -10.78
N ARG A 154 3.94 5.58 -11.53
CA ARG A 154 5.33 6.07 -11.42
C ARG A 154 5.50 7.55 -11.78
N GLU A 155 4.57 8.09 -12.59
CA GLU A 155 4.55 9.49 -13.02
C GLU A 155 3.58 10.32 -12.16
N PHE A 156 2.40 9.78 -11.89
CA PHE A 156 1.35 10.43 -11.13
C PHE A 156 1.78 10.74 -9.68
N LYS A 157 2.34 9.76 -8.97
CA LYS A 157 2.69 9.92 -7.56
C LYS A 157 3.77 11.01 -7.32
N PRO A 158 4.90 11.08 -8.04
CA PRO A 158 5.84 12.19 -7.89
C PRO A 158 5.21 13.55 -8.18
N LEU A 159 4.39 13.68 -9.25
CA LEU A 159 3.71 14.93 -9.57
C LEU A 159 2.78 15.39 -8.43
N ILE A 160 2.07 14.47 -7.77
CA ILE A 160 1.26 14.82 -6.60
C ILE A 160 2.14 15.34 -5.46
N ILE A 161 3.24 14.68 -5.16
CA ILE A 161 4.11 15.01 -4.02
C ILE A 161 4.88 16.32 -4.26
N ASP A 162 5.48 16.45 -5.44
CA ASP A 162 6.48 17.47 -5.72
C ASP A 162 5.86 18.76 -6.31
N GLU A 163 4.69 18.64 -6.95
CA GLU A 163 4.06 19.77 -7.65
C GLU A 163 2.69 20.13 -7.06
N VAL A 164 1.76 19.16 -6.97
CA VAL A 164 0.37 19.43 -6.56
C VAL A 164 0.27 19.83 -5.09
N VAL A 165 0.85 19.03 -4.19
CA VAL A 165 0.77 19.28 -2.73
C VAL A 165 1.39 20.63 -2.33
N PRO A 166 2.58 21.04 -2.83
CA PRO A 166 3.11 22.37 -2.54
C PRO A 166 2.17 23.51 -2.97
N LEU A 167 1.60 23.42 -4.18
CA LEU A 167 0.65 24.40 -4.70
C LEU A 167 -0.64 24.45 -3.87
N LEU A 168 -1.15 23.31 -3.42
CA LEU A 168 -2.30 23.27 -2.52
C LEU A 168 -2.00 23.93 -1.17
N LYS A 169 -0.82 23.70 -0.58
CA LYS A 169 -0.40 24.32 0.68
C LYS A 169 -0.21 25.83 0.58
N GLU A 170 0.23 26.32 -0.57
CA GLU A 170 0.41 27.74 -0.85
C GLU A 170 -0.95 28.46 -0.93
N ASN A 171 -1.95 27.83 -1.52
CA ASN A 171 -3.20 28.48 -1.90
C ASN A 171 -4.38 28.15 -0.98
N PHE A 172 -4.30 27.10 -0.15
CA PHE A 172 -5.42 26.64 0.68
C PHE A 172 -4.98 26.33 2.12
N SER A 173 -5.90 26.59 3.05
CA SER A 173 -5.72 26.18 4.44
C SER A 173 -5.87 24.66 4.57
N THR A 174 -4.97 24.03 5.32
CA THR A 174 -5.03 22.61 5.63
C THR A 174 -6.13 22.30 6.65
N THR A 175 -6.69 21.08 6.59
CA THR A 175 -7.60 20.62 7.64
C THR A 175 -6.83 20.37 8.93
N LYS A 176 -7.47 20.58 10.09
CA LYS A 176 -6.87 20.28 11.40
C LYS A 176 -7.00 18.80 11.80
N LYS A 177 -7.54 17.93 10.92
CA LYS A 177 -7.62 16.49 11.23
C LYS A 177 -6.23 15.88 11.24
N ASN A 178 -5.93 15.14 12.31
CA ASN A 178 -4.63 14.53 12.54
C ASN A 178 -4.85 13.09 13.03
N TYR A 179 -5.03 12.17 12.06
CA TYR A 179 -5.28 10.76 12.39
C TYR A 179 -4.00 10.04 12.77
N ASP A 180 -4.14 9.20 13.78
CA ASP A 180 -3.16 8.22 14.17
C ASP A 180 -3.79 6.84 14.23
N PHE A 181 -2.99 5.79 14.47
CA PHE A 181 -3.43 4.43 14.34
C PHE A 181 -2.94 3.56 15.50
N VAL A 182 -3.77 2.58 15.87
CA VAL A 182 -3.34 1.42 16.65
C VAL A 182 -3.71 0.17 15.87
N LEU A 183 -2.78 -0.74 15.67
CA LEU A 183 -2.97 -1.99 14.96
C LEU A 183 -3.14 -3.12 15.97
N PHE A 184 -4.25 -3.84 15.87
CA PHE A 184 -4.54 -5.02 16.68
C PHE A 184 -4.44 -6.28 15.85
N PHE A 185 -3.89 -7.33 16.44
CA PHE A 185 -3.83 -8.65 15.86
C PHE A 185 -4.74 -9.62 16.61
N ASN A 186 -5.30 -10.61 15.88
CA ASN A 186 -6.10 -11.71 16.41
C ASN A 186 -7.33 -11.27 17.23
N GLN A 187 -7.95 -10.14 16.86
CA GLN A 187 -9.20 -9.66 17.44
C GLN A 187 -10.35 -9.76 16.43
N ALA A 188 -11.58 -10.01 16.92
CA ALA A 188 -12.78 -9.80 16.13
C ALA A 188 -13.19 -8.33 16.20
N GLU A 189 -13.52 -7.71 15.04
CA GLU A 189 -13.85 -6.29 14.98
C GLU A 189 -14.99 -5.90 15.93
N SER A 190 -16.06 -6.72 15.95
CA SER A 190 -17.22 -6.47 16.83
C SER A 190 -16.87 -6.53 18.30
N SER A 191 -16.06 -7.53 18.72
CA SER A 191 -15.65 -7.67 20.13
C SER A 191 -14.72 -6.53 20.54
N LEU A 192 -13.77 -6.14 19.66
CA LEU A 192 -12.86 -5.03 19.92
C LEU A 192 -13.63 -3.71 20.04
N ALA A 193 -14.61 -3.48 19.17
CA ALA A 193 -15.44 -2.27 19.21
C ALA A 193 -16.28 -2.22 20.49
N GLU A 194 -16.92 -3.32 20.88
CA GLU A 194 -17.72 -3.41 22.09
C GLU A 194 -16.90 -3.12 23.36
N GLU A 195 -15.69 -3.63 23.45
CA GLU A 195 -14.81 -3.39 24.60
C GLU A 195 -14.28 -1.93 24.61
N ILE A 196 -13.87 -1.39 23.46
CA ILE A 196 -13.38 -0.01 23.36
C ILE A 196 -14.50 0.99 23.64
N ASP A 197 -15.73 0.72 23.23
CA ASP A 197 -16.87 1.62 23.48
C ASP A 197 -17.16 1.81 24.99
N LYS A 198 -16.69 0.91 25.87
CA LYS A 198 -16.85 1.05 27.32
C LYS A 198 -16.05 2.22 27.93
N PHE A 199 -14.93 2.58 27.30
CA PHE A 199 -14.03 3.64 27.78
C PHE A 199 -13.73 4.71 26.72
N LYS A 200 -14.28 4.61 25.52
CA LYS A 200 -14.10 5.59 24.44
C LYS A 200 -14.61 6.97 24.86
N PRO A 201 -13.77 8.01 24.84
CA PRO A 201 -14.18 9.37 25.16
C PRO A 201 -15.25 9.88 24.20
N LYS A 202 -16.24 10.58 24.75
CA LYS A 202 -17.25 11.26 23.91
C LYS A 202 -16.60 12.30 23.02
N GLY A 203 -16.88 12.21 21.71
CA GLY A 203 -16.35 13.14 20.69
C GLY A 203 -15.10 12.63 19.98
N LEU A 204 -14.51 11.51 20.41
CA LEU A 204 -13.41 10.91 19.69
C LEU A 204 -13.89 10.40 18.31
N ASP A 205 -13.32 10.98 17.23
CA ASP A 205 -13.49 10.49 15.85
C ASP A 205 -12.63 9.24 15.67
N LEU A 206 -13.29 8.09 15.52
CA LEU A 206 -12.65 6.79 15.53
C LEU A 206 -13.28 5.87 14.49
N ALA A 207 -12.46 5.08 13.79
CA ALA A 207 -12.91 4.09 12.81
C ALA A 207 -12.11 2.79 12.92
N TYR A 208 -12.79 1.66 12.69
CA TYR A 208 -12.21 0.33 12.61
C TYR A 208 -12.04 -0.07 11.14
N LEU A 209 -10.88 -0.58 10.78
CA LEU A 209 -10.52 -0.99 9.42
C LEU A 209 -9.92 -2.40 9.47
N ALA A 210 -10.73 -3.42 9.23
CA ALA A 210 -10.30 -4.82 9.28
C ALA A 210 -9.72 -5.29 7.94
N SER A 211 -8.55 -5.93 7.98
CA SER A 211 -7.92 -6.55 6.81
C SER A 211 -6.95 -7.66 7.24
N LYS A 212 -7.06 -8.84 6.61
CA LYS A 212 -6.08 -9.95 6.72
C LYS A 212 -5.72 -10.36 8.15
N GLY A 213 -6.68 -10.31 9.08
CA GLY A 213 -6.50 -10.66 10.50
C GLY A 213 -5.93 -9.54 11.37
N ILE A 214 -5.74 -8.36 10.79
CA ILE A 214 -5.34 -7.14 11.51
C ILE A 214 -6.50 -6.16 11.51
N ILE A 215 -6.77 -5.54 12.66
CA ILE A 215 -7.71 -4.43 12.79
C ILE A 215 -6.90 -3.17 13.04
N LYS A 216 -7.08 -2.19 12.16
CA LYS A 216 -6.53 -0.84 12.35
C LYS A 216 -7.58 0.04 12.99
N LEU A 217 -7.32 0.49 14.20
CA LEU A 217 -8.05 1.54 14.86
C LEU A 217 -7.47 2.87 14.41
N ARG A 218 -8.22 3.65 13.64
CA ARG A 218 -7.87 5.02 13.24
C ARG A 218 -8.58 6.00 14.14
N TYR A 219 -7.90 6.99 14.68
CA TYR A 219 -8.49 8.04 15.52
C TYR A 219 -7.92 9.42 15.19
N ASP A 220 -8.76 10.47 15.27
CA ASP A 220 -8.33 11.85 15.08
C ASP A 220 -7.86 12.45 16.40
N LYS A 221 -6.55 12.71 16.51
CA LYS A 221 -5.91 13.31 17.70
C LYS A 221 -6.49 14.68 18.07
N ASN A 222 -7.03 15.40 17.11
CA ASN A 222 -7.57 16.74 17.31
C ASN A 222 -9.07 16.75 17.63
N SER A 223 -9.72 15.58 17.67
CA SER A 223 -11.15 15.48 17.95
C SER A 223 -11.52 15.64 19.43
N ILE A 224 -10.54 15.44 20.33
CA ILE A 224 -10.67 15.58 21.78
C ILE A 224 -9.43 16.28 22.38
N SER A 225 -9.46 16.59 23.68
CA SER A 225 -8.28 17.16 24.36
C SER A 225 -7.15 16.15 24.50
N GLU A 226 -5.91 16.65 24.57
CA GLU A 226 -4.70 15.82 24.71
C GLU A 226 -4.74 14.92 25.95
N ASP A 227 -5.23 15.42 27.09
CA ASP A 227 -5.36 14.63 28.32
C ASP A 227 -6.29 13.45 28.15
N LYS A 228 -7.47 13.66 27.55
CA LYS A 228 -8.43 12.58 27.27
C LYS A 228 -7.89 11.59 26.26
N LEU A 229 -7.12 12.04 25.27
CA LEU A 229 -6.47 11.16 24.32
C LEU A 229 -5.42 10.28 25.00
N LYS A 230 -4.61 10.86 25.87
CA LYS A 230 -3.61 10.12 26.64
C LYS A 230 -4.24 9.08 27.56
N GLU A 231 -5.31 9.43 28.26
CA GLU A 231 -6.09 8.48 29.06
C GLU A 231 -6.62 7.34 28.21
N PHE A 232 -7.26 7.62 27.08
CA PHE A 232 -7.75 6.63 26.14
C PHE A 232 -6.65 5.69 25.61
N LEU A 233 -5.48 6.19 25.27
CA LEU A 233 -4.35 5.37 24.81
C LEU A 233 -3.76 4.51 25.93
N ASN A 234 -3.76 4.98 27.18
CA ASN A 234 -3.39 4.17 28.32
C ASN A 234 -4.41 3.05 28.55
N ASP A 235 -5.71 3.34 28.51
CA ASP A 235 -6.77 2.32 28.63
C ASP A 235 -6.67 1.27 27.51
N LEU A 236 -6.36 1.71 26.26
CA LEU A 236 -6.09 0.74 25.18
C LEU A 236 -4.91 -0.17 25.49
N ASN A 237 -3.80 0.40 25.97
CA ASN A 237 -2.63 -0.39 26.35
C ASN A 237 -2.93 -1.35 27.49
N ASP A 238 -3.61 -0.88 28.53
CA ASP A 238 -3.90 -1.69 29.73
C ASP A 238 -4.85 -2.86 29.42
N ASN A 239 -5.80 -2.68 28.50
CA ASN A 239 -6.76 -3.71 28.14
C ASN A 239 -6.32 -4.61 26.99
N PHE A 240 -5.40 -4.15 26.12
CA PHE A 240 -5.09 -4.84 24.85
C PHE A 240 -3.60 -4.96 24.53
N SER A 241 -2.68 -4.73 25.50
CA SER A 241 -1.22 -4.84 25.28
C SER A 241 -0.82 -6.11 24.54
N ASP A 242 -1.46 -7.23 24.89
CA ASP A 242 -1.19 -8.55 24.32
C ASP A 242 -1.76 -8.74 22.89
N SER A 243 -2.50 -7.77 22.37
CA SER A 243 -3.08 -7.77 21.02
C SER A 243 -2.57 -6.63 20.16
N ILE A 244 -1.88 -5.63 20.74
CA ILE A 244 -1.35 -4.49 20.01
C ILE A 244 -0.10 -4.90 19.24
N LEU A 245 -0.19 -4.82 17.91
CA LEU A 245 0.90 -5.07 16.99
C LEU A 245 1.81 -3.84 16.83
N SER A 246 1.19 -2.66 16.68
CA SER A 246 1.92 -1.40 16.45
C SER A 246 1.02 -0.19 16.74
N TYR A 247 1.64 0.91 17.13
CA TYR A 247 1.01 2.25 17.19
C TYR A 247 1.25 3.08 15.92
N GLU A 248 1.82 2.47 14.89
CA GLU A 248 2.07 3.10 13.60
C GLU A 248 1.27 2.41 12.50
N ASN A 249 0.86 3.16 11.46
CA ASN A 249 0.19 2.59 10.29
C ASN A 249 1.21 1.95 9.33
N ILE A 250 1.79 0.84 9.76
CA ILE A 250 2.80 0.09 9.00
C ILE A 250 2.35 -1.36 8.79
N PRO A 251 2.84 -2.07 7.75
CA PRO A 251 2.65 -3.51 7.62
C PRO A 251 3.21 -4.28 8.83
N ALA A 252 2.64 -5.45 9.14
CA ALA A 252 3.12 -6.31 10.22
C ALA A 252 4.61 -6.70 10.03
N SER A 253 4.99 -7.04 8.80
CA SER A 253 6.39 -7.33 8.44
C SER A 253 7.34 -6.16 8.69
N ARG A 254 6.86 -4.90 8.56
CA ARG A 254 7.65 -3.71 8.90
C ARG A 254 7.84 -3.55 10.39
N ALA A 255 6.81 -3.84 11.19
CA ALA A 255 6.91 -3.84 12.65
C ALA A 255 7.93 -4.88 13.13
N LEU A 256 7.89 -6.09 12.57
CA LEU A 256 8.88 -7.14 12.82
C LEU A 256 10.29 -6.69 12.42
N PHE A 257 10.46 -6.16 11.20
CA PHE A 257 11.75 -5.67 10.72
C PHE A 257 12.36 -4.62 11.67
N ASN A 258 11.56 -3.66 12.12
CA ASN A 258 11.99 -2.61 13.03
C ASN A 258 12.45 -3.22 14.39
N LEU A 259 11.67 -4.17 14.94
CA LEU A 259 11.99 -4.87 16.19
C LEU A 259 13.30 -5.66 16.10
N LEU A 260 13.48 -6.44 15.02
CA LEU A 260 14.70 -7.21 14.80
C LEU A 260 15.93 -6.30 14.69
N LYS A 261 15.79 -5.17 13.99
CA LYS A 261 16.85 -4.17 13.84
C LYS A 261 17.20 -3.51 15.18
N GLU A 262 16.19 -3.12 15.96
CA GLU A 262 16.38 -2.55 17.31
C GLU A 262 17.11 -3.50 18.25
N LYS A 263 16.68 -4.76 18.27
CA LYS A 263 17.28 -5.82 19.10
C LYS A 263 18.60 -6.36 18.53
N LYS A 264 19.03 -5.93 17.33
CA LYS A 264 20.21 -6.42 16.60
C LYS A 264 20.17 -7.93 16.37
N LEU A 265 18.99 -8.48 16.09
CA LEU A 265 18.77 -9.88 15.81
C LEU A 265 18.77 -10.16 14.31
N THR A 266 19.34 -11.29 13.93
CA THR A 266 19.31 -11.80 12.57
C THR A 266 18.31 -12.94 12.43
N LEU A 267 17.62 -13.02 11.31
CA LEU A 267 16.55 -13.96 11.02
C LEU A 267 16.91 -14.86 9.84
N SER A 268 16.67 -16.15 9.97
CA SER A 268 16.56 -17.06 8.82
C SER A 268 15.14 -17.62 8.71
N ILE A 269 14.62 -17.78 7.50
CA ILE A 269 13.24 -18.17 7.24
C ILE A 269 13.20 -19.43 6.39
N VAL A 270 12.30 -20.36 6.75
CA VAL A 270 11.89 -21.50 5.93
C VAL A 270 10.41 -21.37 5.63
N GLU A 271 10.07 -21.08 4.38
CA GLU A 271 8.71 -20.93 3.90
C GLU A 271 8.27 -22.14 3.07
N SER A 272 7.05 -22.62 3.29
CA SER A 272 6.40 -23.60 2.43
C SER A 272 5.09 -23.03 1.91
N ILE A 273 4.05 -22.97 2.73
CA ILE A 273 2.72 -22.48 2.34
C ILE A 273 2.72 -21.04 1.82
N THR A 274 3.57 -20.19 2.36
CA THR A 274 3.68 -18.76 2.02
C THR A 274 4.50 -18.49 0.76
N GLY A 275 5.26 -19.48 0.28
CA GLY A 275 5.94 -19.44 -1.01
C GLY A 275 7.01 -18.35 -1.17
N GLY A 276 7.53 -17.79 -0.06
CA GLY A 276 8.50 -16.69 -0.07
C GLY A 276 7.88 -15.31 0.21
N ASN A 277 6.58 -15.23 0.53
CA ASN A 277 5.89 -13.94 0.71
C ASN A 277 6.46 -13.14 1.89
N LEU A 278 6.72 -13.77 3.05
CA LEU A 278 7.30 -13.07 4.19
C LEU A 278 8.70 -12.56 3.88
N SER A 279 9.52 -13.38 3.26
CA SER A 279 10.87 -13.00 2.85
C SER A 279 10.85 -11.85 1.85
N SER A 280 9.94 -11.90 0.87
CA SER A 280 9.73 -10.84 -0.13
C SER A 280 9.33 -9.52 0.52
N GLU A 281 8.41 -9.54 1.50
CA GLU A 281 8.03 -8.33 2.22
C GLU A 281 9.20 -7.70 2.97
N ILE A 282 10.02 -8.50 3.67
CA ILE A 282 11.18 -8.01 4.43
C ILE A 282 12.25 -7.44 3.49
N VAL A 283 12.53 -8.08 2.36
CA VAL A 283 13.54 -7.64 1.38
C VAL A 283 13.21 -6.27 0.79
N ASN A 284 11.94 -5.89 0.72
CA ASN A 284 11.52 -4.57 0.23
C ASN A 284 11.95 -3.40 1.15
N TYR A 285 12.42 -3.67 2.37
CA TYR A 285 12.84 -2.61 3.29
C TYR A 285 14.32 -2.29 3.13
N PRO A 286 14.69 -1.00 3.01
CA PRO A 286 16.10 -0.60 2.97
C PRO A 286 16.87 -1.12 4.20
N GLY A 287 17.97 -1.82 3.94
CA GLY A 287 18.79 -2.42 4.99
C GLY A 287 18.36 -3.84 5.42
N ALA A 288 17.50 -4.50 4.62
CA ALA A 288 17.04 -5.87 4.89
C ALA A 288 18.18 -6.87 5.14
N SER A 289 19.31 -6.71 4.47
CA SER A 289 20.51 -7.59 4.64
C SER A 289 21.11 -7.55 6.04
N SER A 290 20.82 -6.53 6.85
CA SER A 290 21.26 -6.50 8.25
C SER A 290 20.39 -7.35 9.19
N VAL A 291 19.23 -7.80 8.72
CA VAL A 291 18.24 -8.55 9.48
C VAL A 291 18.04 -9.94 8.89
N LEU A 292 17.76 -10.05 7.59
CA LEU A 292 17.48 -11.31 6.92
C LEU A 292 18.79 -11.94 6.40
N VAL A 293 19.21 -13.03 7.04
CA VAL A 293 20.44 -13.76 6.69
C VAL A 293 20.18 -14.76 5.56
N ALA A 294 19.06 -15.46 5.65
CA ALA A 294 18.68 -16.47 4.66
C ALA A 294 17.15 -16.65 4.59
N ALA A 295 16.68 -16.96 3.39
CA ALA A 295 15.30 -17.36 3.15
C ALA A 295 15.30 -18.59 2.24
N ASN A 296 14.60 -19.66 2.66
CA ASN A 296 14.50 -20.91 1.93
C ASN A 296 13.03 -21.21 1.66
N THR A 297 12.62 -21.25 0.40
CA THR A 297 11.28 -21.68 0.01
C THR A 297 11.33 -23.20 -0.30
N LEU A 298 10.87 -24.00 0.66
CA LEU A 298 10.89 -25.47 0.58
C LEU A 298 9.45 -25.97 0.32
N TYR A 299 9.02 -25.93 -0.94
CA TYR A 299 7.63 -26.22 -1.29
C TYR A 299 7.33 -27.72 -1.36
N SER A 300 8.21 -28.53 -1.96
CA SER A 300 8.03 -29.98 -2.04
C SER A 300 8.61 -30.73 -0.83
N ASN A 301 8.20 -31.98 -0.66
CA ASN A 301 8.77 -32.86 0.37
C ASN A 301 10.22 -33.20 0.08
N GLU A 302 10.59 -33.33 -1.20
CA GLU A 302 11.97 -33.57 -1.65
C GLU A 302 12.89 -32.42 -1.23
N ALA A 303 12.45 -31.17 -1.45
CA ALA A 303 13.20 -29.99 -1.03
C ALA A 303 13.40 -29.94 0.51
N LYS A 304 12.37 -30.33 1.28
CA LYS A 304 12.47 -30.41 2.74
C LYS A 304 13.45 -31.50 3.20
N LYS A 305 13.40 -32.69 2.57
CA LYS A 305 14.35 -33.80 2.83
C LYS A 305 15.79 -33.38 2.52
N GLU A 306 16.01 -32.76 1.38
CA GLU A 306 17.34 -32.25 1.00
C GLU A 306 17.87 -31.22 1.98
N PHE A 307 17.02 -30.28 2.40
CA PHE A 307 17.39 -29.25 3.35
C PHE A 307 17.77 -29.83 4.73
N LEU A 308 16.98 -30.80 5.23
CA LEU A 308 17.24 -31.47 6.50
C LEU A 308 18.41 -32.47 6.42
N ALA A 309 18.71 -32.98 5.23
CA ALA A 309 19.61 -34.13 4.99
C ALA A 309 19.15 -35.40 5.73
N SER A 310 17.82 -35.60 5.86
CA SER A 310 17.16 -36.72 6.53
C SER A 310 15.74 -36.90 5.98
N ASP A 311 15.08 -38.01 6.37
CA ASP A 311 13.65 -38.15 6.17
C ASP A 311 12.86 -37.10 6.97
N ILE A 312 11.70 -36.72 6.41
CA ILE A 312 10.79 -35.76 7.02
C ILE A 312 9.77 -36.48 7.91
N SER A 313 9.34 -35.84 8.98
CA SER A 313 8.24 -36.29 9.79
C SER A 313 6.90 -36.08 9.07
N ASP A 314 5.97 -37.03 9.24
CA ASP A 314 4.57 -36.89 8.81
C ASP A 314 3.79 -35.93 9.73
N ASP A 315 4.28 -35.72 10.95
CA ASP A 315 3.78 -34.73 11.87
C ASP A 315 4.37 -33.34 11.53
N TRP A 316 3.52 -32.43 11.08
CA TRP A 316 3.94 -31.11 10.65
C TRP A 316 4.38 -30.18 11.78
N GLU A 317 3.96 -30.45 13.01
CA GLU A 317 4.49 -29.73 14.15
C GLU A 317 5.97 -30.10 14.36
N VAL A 318 6.27 -31.40 14.35
CA VAL A 318 7.66 -31.89 14.44
C VAL A 318 8.49 -31.45 13.22
N LEU A 319 7.93 -31.54 12.03
CA LEU A 319 8.61 -31.12 10.81
C LEU A 319 8.94 -29.62 10.82
N SER A 320 7.97 -28.79 11.25
CA SER A 320 8.18 -27.33 11.37
C SER A 320 9.32 -27.03 12.35
N GLN A 321 9.36 -27.71 13.49
CA GLN A 321 10.44 -27.60 14.45
C GLN A 321 11.80 -27.98 13.85
N GLN A 322 11.90 -29.15 13.19
CA GLN A 322 13.15 -29.62 12.55
C GLN A 322 13.67 -28.61 11.52
N LEU A 323 12.78 -28.03 10.72
CA LEU A 323 13.14 -27.03 9.71
C LEU A 323 13.68 -25.74 10.35
N ALA A 324 13.06 -25.26 11.43
CA ALA A 324 13.51 -24.08 12.15
C ALA A 324 14.89 -24.32 12.79
N GLU A 325 15.08 -25.43 13.52
CA GLU A 325 16.33 -25.81 14.17
C GLU A 325 17.48 -26.04 13.17
N LYS A 326 17.16 -26.64 12.02
CA LYS A 326 18.14 -26.80 10.94
C LYS A 326 18.53 -25.46 10.33
N SER A 327 17.55 -24.55 10.15
CA SER A 327 17.78 -23.24 9.54
C SER A 327 18.70 -22.38 10.40
N ILE A 328 18.48 -22.32 11.70
CA ILE A 328 19.33 -21.52 12.61
C ILE A 328 20.78 -22.01 12.59
N THR A 329 20.98 -23.32 12.65
CA THR A 329 22.32 -23.93 12.64
C THR A 329 23.01 -23.73 11.29
N LYS A 330 22.28 -23.92 10.17
CA LYS A 330 22.82 -23.83 8.82
C LYS A 330 23.25 -22.41 8.46
N HIS A 331 22.52 -21.41 8.90
CA HIS A 331 22.71 -20.02 8.51
C HIS A 331 23.32 -19.13 9.60
N ASN A 332 23.55 -19.68 10.79
CA ASN A 332 24.11 -18.97 11.93
C ASN A 332 23.34 -17.67 12.24
N SER A 333 22.00 -17.74 12.19
CA SER A 333 21.11 -16.63 12.53
C SER A 333 20.83 -16.59 14.02
N SER A 334 20.42 -15.43 14.55
CA SER A 334 19.99 -15.31 15.95
C SER A 334 18.68 -16.03 16.22
N ILE A 335 17.78 -16.00 15.23
CA ILE A 335 16.45 -16.61 15.27
C ILE A 335 16.18 -17.25 13.92
N SER A 336 15.44 -18.34 13.93
CA SER A 336 14.88 -18.95 12.73
C SER A 336 13.37 -19.11 12.86
N LEU A 337 12.69 -19.09 11.73
CA LEU A 337 11.24 -19.24 11.59
C LEU A 337 10.95 -20.25 10.50
N SER A 338 10.07 -21.22 10.76
CA SER A 338 9.49 -22.08 9.71
C SER A 338 7.98 -21.93 9.64
N ILE A 339 7.40 -22.00 8.41
CA ILE A 339 5.96 -21.85 8.16
C ILE A 339 5.52 -22.97 7.21
N LEU A 340 4.76 -23.92 7.76
CA LEU A 340 4.12 -25.01 7.01
C LEU A 340 2.59 -24.84 7.07
N GLY A 341 1.87 -25.41 6.12
CA GLY A 341 0.41 -25.40 6.19
C GLY A 341 -0.28 -25.87 4.92
N GLU A 342 -1.61 -26.01 5.04
CA GLU A 342 -2.50 -26.44 3.96
C GLU A 342 -3.41 -25.29 3.51
N ALA A 343 -3.17 -24.77 2.31
CA ALA A 343 -3.93 -23.62 1.77
C ALA A 343 -5.12 -24.02 0.89
N GLY A 344 -5.22 -25.29 0.50
CA GLY A 344 -6.28 -25.78 -0.38
C GLY A 344 -6.11 -25.34 -1.87
N PRO A 345 -7.16 -25.46 -2.72
CA PRO A 345 -8.58 -25.73 -2.39
C PRO A 345 -8.88 -27.20 -2.06
N VAL A 346 -8.00 -28.13 -2.39
CA VAL A 346 -8.10 -29.54 -2.03
C VAL A 346 -6.93 -29.89 -1.12
N PRO A 347 -7.14 -30.57 0.00
CA PRO A 347 -6.04 -30.95 0.87
C PRO A 347 -5.04 -31.84 0.11
N SER A 348 -3.76 -31.54 0.24
CA SER A 348 -2.66 -32.32 -0.30
C SER A 348 -2.00 -33.22 0.76
N SER A 349 -2.50 -33.16 1.99
CA SER A 349 -2.00 -33.86 3.17
C SER A 349 -3.15 -34.38 4.02
N ASN A 350 -2.83 -34.98 5.17
CA ASN A 350 -3.82 -35.41 6.17
C ASN A 350 -4.38 -34.24 7.01
N TYR A 351 -3.88 -33.02 6.82
CA TYR A 351 -4.32 -31.84 7.53
C TYR A 351 -5.46 -31.12 6.79
N LYS A 352 -6.27 -30.38 7.55
CA LYS A 352 -7.41 -29.63 7.00
C LYS A 352 -6.90 -28.32 6.36
N ILE A 353 -7.63 -27.85 5.37
CA ILE A 353 -7.39 -26.53 4.78
C ILE A 353 -7.44 -25.48 5.88
N GLY A 354 -6.40 -24.63 5.94
CA GLY A 354 -6.21 -23.58 6.92
C GLY A 354 -5.44 -24.00 8.16
N GLU A 355 -5.04 -25.26 8.33
CA GLU A 355 -4.12 -25.66 9.40
C GLU A 355 -2.69 -25.22 9.06
N ILE A 356 -2.11 -24.40 9.94
CA ILE A 356 -0.79 -23.78 9.79
C ILE A 356 0.06 -24.12 11.00
N PHE A 357 1.27 -24.56 10.74
CA PHE A 357 2.27 -24.92 11.74
C PHE A 357 3.46 -23.99 11.60
N ILE A 358 3.78 -23.29 12.66
CA ILE A 358 4.87 -22.34 12.75
C ILE A 358 5.81 -22.78 13.86
N ALA A 359 7.10 -22.85 13.59
CA ALA A 359 8.10 -23.03 14.62
C ALA A 359 9.10 -21.88 14.60
N ILE A 360 9.43 -21.40 15.79
CA ILE A 360 10.42 -20.34 16.01
C ILE A 360 11.50 -20.89 16.92
N SER A 361 12.73 -20.82 16.47
CA SER A 361 13.89 -21.32 17.19
C SER A 361 14.93 -20.22 17.41
N ASN A 362 15.51 -20.20 18.59
CA ASN A 362 16.78 -19.54 18.88
C ASN A 362 17.76 -20.55 19.46
N ASN A 363 18.95 -20.12 19.89
CA ASN A 363 19.98 -21.04 20.43
C ASN A 363 19.60 -21.71 21.77
N GLU A 364 18.50 -21.26 22.40
CA GLU A 364 18.09 -21.75 23.74
C GLU A 364 16.85 -22.64 23.69
N LYS A 365 15.88 -22.28 22.81
CA LYS A 365 14.58 -22.96 22.76
C LYS A 365 13.96 -22.92 21.36
N THR A 366 13.06 -23.88 21.12
CA THR A 366 12.12 -23.86 20.00
C THR A 366 10.70 -23.84 20.53
N VAL A 367 9.83 -23.02 19.95
CA VAL A 367 8.41 -22.90 20.28
C VAL A 367 7.60 -23.14 19.03
N ASN A 368 6.56 -23.98 19.17
CA ASN A 368 5.64 -24.31 18.10
C ASN A 368 4.29 -23.61 18.30
N PHE A 369 3.69 -23.20 17.19
CA PHE A 369 2.37 -22.59 17.11
C PHE A 369 1.53 -23.34 16.08
N HIS A 370 0.27 -23.59 16.39
CA HIS A 370 -0.69 -24.21 15.48
C HIS A 370 -1.91 -23.30 15.33
N HIS A 371 -2.15 -22.83 14.11
CA HIS A 371 -3.28 -21.95 13.80
C HIS A 371 -4.28 -22.64 12.87
N LYS A 372 -5.56 -22.24 12.96
CA LYS A 372 -6.67 -22.71 12.10
C LYS A 372 -7.29 -21.50 11.42
N LEU A 373 -6.85 -21.23 10.20
CA LEU A 373 -7.27 -20.08 9.42
C LEU A 373 -8.46 -20.43 8.52
N ARG A 374 -9.22 -19.40 8.11
CA ARG A 374 -10.37 -19.53 7.19
C ARG A 374 -10.24 -18.52 6.08
N GLY A 375 -10.82 -18.83 4.93
CA GLY A 375 -10.83 -17.95 3.75
C GLY A 375 -10.44 -18.70 2.46
N SER A 376 -10.27 -17.94 1.41
CA SER A 376 -9.70 -18.44 0.15
C SER A 376 -8.23 -18.85 0.33
N ARG A 377 -7.67 -19.52 -0.66
CA ARG A 377 -6.22 -19.87 -0.66
C ARG A 377 -5.33 -18.64 -0.43
N SER A 378 -5.62 -17.53 -1.09
CA SER A 378 -4.87 -16.29 -0.91
C SER A 378 -5.03 -15.70 0.50
N ASP A 379 -6.25 -15.74 1.07
CA ASP A 379 -6.49 -15.27 2.44
C ASP A 379 -5.71 -16.10 3.47
N ILE A 380 -5.68 -17.42 3.30
CA ILE A 380 -4.93 -18.31 4.17
C ILE A 380 -3.43 -18.01 4.09
N ILE A 381 -2.88 -17.85 2.88
CA ILE A 381 -1.47 -17.51 2.68
C ILE A 381 -1.12 -16.17 3.35
N ASP A 382 -1.88 -15.12 3.07
CA ASP A 382 -1.64 -13.78 3.64
C ASP A 382 -1.75 -13.78 5.17
N ARG A 383 -2.76 -14.47 5.71
CA ARG A 383 -2.93 -14.62 7.17
C ARG A 383 -1.84 -15.45 7.80
N SER A 384 -1.29 -16.45 7.09
CA SER A 384 -0.16 -17.25 7.58
C SER A 384 1.09 -16.38 7.78
N VAL A 385 1.35 -15.44 6.85
CA VAL A 385 2.43 -14.46 6.99
C VAL A 385 2.21 -13.59 8.25
N ASN A 386 1.03 -13.03 8.42
CA ASN A 386 0.72 -12.17 9.56
C ASN A 386 0.77 -12.93 10.90
N ASN A 387 0.31 -14.20 10.96
CA ASN A 387 0.43 -15.02 12.16
C ASN A 387 1.89 -15.31 12.49
N ALA A 388 2.69 -15.69 11.50
CA ALA A 388 4.12 -15.94 11.70
C ALA A 388 4.87 -14.70 12.20
N VAL A 389 4.54 -13.53 11.67
CA VAL A 389 5.08 -12.25 12.15
C VAL A 389 4.67 -11.98 13.60
N TRP A 390 3.40 -12.19 13.93
CA TRP A 390 2.87 -12.00 15.28
C TRP A 390 3.53 -12.92 16.30
N ASP A 391 3.59 -14.23 16.00
CA ASP A 391 4.23 -15.22 16.86
C ASP A 391 5.71 -14.88 17.09
N LEU A 392 6.40 -14.44 16.02
CA LEU A 392 7.81 -14.06 16.10
C LEU A 392 8.01 -12.78 16.93
N ILE A 393 7.15 -11.78 16.78
CA ILE A 393 7.21 -10.56 17.61
C ILE A 393 7.04 -10.92 19.10
N ASN A 394 6.07 -11.78 19.43
CA ASN A 394 5.83 -12.20 20.81
C ASN A 394 6.93 -13.11 21.37
N PHE A 395 7.58 -13.90 20.53
CA PHE A 395 8.74 -14.69 20.94
C PHE A 395 9.97 -13.82 21.28
N ILE A 396 10.11 -12.66 20.62
CA ILE A 396 11.22 -11.72 20.81
C ILE A 396 11.02 -10.78 22.00
N LYS A 397 9.77 -10.40 22.31
CA LYS A 397 9.41 -9.57 23.47
C LYS A 397 9.71 -10.29 24.78
#